data_657c81326fdfd417d1aea746fb67becb
#
_entry.id   657c81326fdfd417d1aea746fb67becb
#
_cell.length_a   1.000
_cell.length_b   1.000
_cell.length_c   1.000
_cell.angle_alpha   90.00
_cell.angle_beta   90.00
_cell.angle_gamma   90.00
#
_symmetry.space_group_name_H-M   'P 1'
#
loop_
_entity.id
_entity.type
_entity.pdbx_description
1 polymer ?
#
loop_
_entity_poly.entity_id
_entity_poly.type
_entity_poly.pdbx_seq_one_letter_code
_entity_poly.pdbx_strand_id
1 'polypeptide(L)'
;MSYIPFTDEQKILANSVDLEQFLRMRGEKLERVGIEHKLIYCDSSGRHDSITLRGSTWFDHKNQTGGGAIKFMQEFYGMDFQTAVQELLGRSISPLSNSLPKADKQEQKTREFKLPEPNSDMHRVYAYLIKQRFISAEIITHFAKQHTLYEDKTHHNAVFVGLNENGEPKQAHKRSTNSVGSTFRITCEGSDTRYSFSHFGKSEKLFVFEAPIDMMSFLTLYPQEWQKNSYIAMNGVYENAVLTALKNHSNLSEVILCVDNDEGGIEAVDRLRDILRENGYENVRRFAPKFKDWNEDLKAKNGAKFLPAVPHKRKEEYLKEVSELVYLKCRPDKLTSQIYATFKNGQYKYLAEYALALYH
;
A
#
# COMPACT_ATOMS: atom_id res chain seq x y z
N MET A 1 -21.88 28.71 -21.55
CA MET A 1 -20.89 29.34 -20.64
C MET A 1 -19.72 29.83 -21.47
N SER A 2 -19.22 31.04 -21.25
CA SER A 2 -18.05 31.55 -21.98
C SER A 2 -16.80 30.78 -21.52
N TYR A 3 -16.00 30.34 -22.47
CA TYR A 3 -14.71 29.69 -22.21
C TYR A 3 -13.77 30.67 -21.49
N ILE A 4 -13.30 30.29 -20.30
CA ILE A 4 -12.30 31.06 -19.55
C ILE A 4 -10.97 30.37 -19.74
N PRO A 5 -10.00 30.94 -20.45
CA PRO A 5 -8.68 30.37 -20.60
C PRO A 5 -7.91 30.50 -19.28
N PHE A 6 -7.44 29.39 -18.72
CA PHE A 6 -6.50 29.40 -17.58
C PHE A 6 -5.07 29.37 -18.09
N THR A 7 -4.19 30.13 -17.43
CA THR A 7 -2.75 30.04 -17.69
C THR A 7 -2.20 28.68 -17.18
N ASP A 8 -1.03 28.27 -17.66
CA ASP A 8 -0.43 27.02 -17.22
C ASP A 8 -0.05 27.08 -15.75
N GLU A 9 0.36 28.25 -15.22
CA GLU A 9 0.60 28.46 -13.80
C GLU A 9 -0.67 28.24 -12.95
N GLN A 10 -1.83 28.72 -13.43
CA GLN A 10 -3.11 28.51 -12.77
C GLN A 10 -3.50 27.02 -12.71
N LYS A 11 -3.27 26.29 -13.79
CA LYS A 11 -3.52 24.85 -13.85
C LYS A 11 -2.58 24.08 -12.92
N ILE A 12 -1.30 24.45 -12.91
CA ILE A 12 -0.30 23.87 -11.99
C ILE A 12 -0.70 24.18 -10.54
N LEU A 13 -1.05 25.41 -10.22
CA LEU A 13 -1.46 25.80 -8.86
C LEU A 13 -2.71 25.05 -8.41
N ALA A 14 -3.74 24.97 -9.24
CA ALA A 14 -4.94 24.19 -8.94
C ALA A 14 -4.64 22.71 -8.72
N ASN A 15 -3.75 22.14 -9.54
CA ASN A 15 -3.40 20.72 -9.42
C ASN A 15 -2.42 20.42 -8.27
N SER A 16 -1.82 21.43 -7.65
CA SER A 16 -0.96 21.32 -6.47
C SER A 16 -1.69 21.50 -5.13
N VAL A 17 -3.01 21.74 -5.16
CA VAL A 17 -3.83 21.86 -3.94
C VAL A 17 -3.74 20.57 -3.13
N ASP A 18 -3.49 20.70 -1.83
CA ASP A 18 -3.49 19.57 -0.90
C ASP A 18 -4.91 19.03 -0.76
N LEU A 19 -5.14 17.84 -1.33
CA LEU A 19 -6.44 17.18 -1.34
C LEU A 19 -6.92 16.78 0.05
N GLU A 20 -6.02 16.42 0.95
CA GLU A 20 -6.39 16.09 2.32
C GLU A 20 -7.00 17.29 3.02
N GLN A 21 -6.27 18.42 3.02
CA GLN A 21 -6.75 19.65 3.64
C GLN A 21 -8.03 20.15 2.97
N PHE A 22 -8.10 20.10 1.64
CA PHE A 22 -9.26 20.52 0.88
C PHE A 22 -10.51 19.70 1.22
N LEU A 23 -10.38 18.36 1.29
CA LEU A 23 -11.50 17.47 1.59
C LEU A 23 -11.94 17.57 3.06
N ARG A 24 -11.00 17.75 4.00
CA ARG A 24 -11.34 18.03 5.42
C ARG A 24 -12.13 19.31 5.59
N MET A 25 -11.77 20.39 4.87
CA MET A 25 -12.54 21.64 4.90
C MET A 25 -13.95 21.45 4.32
N ARG A 26 -14.16 20.49 3.43
CA ARG A 26 -15.48 20.12 2.89
C ARG A 26 -16.26 19.16 3.79
N GLY A 27 -15.69 18.73 4.91
CA GLY A 27 -16.33 17.82 5.85
C GLY A 27 -16.25 16.34 5.45
N GLU A 28 -15.41 15.99 4.49
CA GLU A 28 -15.20 14.60 4.10
C GLU A 28 -14.45 13.83 5.19
N LYS A 29 -14.82 12.57 5.37
CA LYS A 29 -14.18 11.71 6.35
C LYS A 29 -12.91 11.11 5.79
N LEU A 30 -11.77 11.45 6.39
CA LEU A 30 -10.47 10.92 6.05
C LEU A 30 -9.90 10.12 7.22
N GLU A 31 -9.47 8.90 6.94
CA GLU A 31 -8.77 8.03 7.89
C GLU A 31 -7.29 7.95 7.51
N ARG A 32 -6.40 8.18 8.47
CA ARG A 32 -4.96 8.10 8.23
C ARG A 32 -4.52 6.65 8.07
N VAL A 33 -3.74 6.36 7.03
CA VAL A 33 -3.18 5.04 6.73
C VAL A 33 -1.69 5.23 6.37
N GLY A 34 -0.82 5.09 7.36
CA GLY A 34 0.60 5.37 7.19
C GLY A 34 0.85 6.84 6.83
N ILE A 35 1.50 7.06 5.69
CA ILE A 35 1.79 8.40 5.15
C ILE A 35 0.67 8.96 4.26
N GLU A 36 -0.39 8.20 4.04
CA GLU A 36 -1.53 8.54 3.18
C GLU A 36 -2.80 8.67 4.00
N HIS A 37 -3.84 9.24 3.39
CA HIS A 37 -5.17 9.28 3.97
C HIS A 37 -6.15 8.55 3.07
N LYS A 38 -6.98 7.69 3.64
CA LYS A 38 -8.10 7.07 2.96
C LYS A 38 -9.32 7.98 3.02
N LEU A 39 -9.94 8.21 1.87
CA LEU A 39 -11.26 8.82 1.81
C LEU A 39 -12.31 7.75 2.11
N ILE A 40 -13.12 8.01 3.16
CA ILE A 40 -14.19 7.11 3.58
C ILE A 40 -15.52 7.75 3.25
N TYR A 41 -16.29 7.09 2.40
CA TYR A 41 -17.65 7.50 2.10
C TYR A 41 -18.59 6.30 2.01
N CYS A 42 -19.89 6.56 2.17
CA CYS A 42 -20.93 5.53 2.08
C CYS A 42 -21.95 5.96 1.03
N ASP A 43 -22.33 5.02 0.18
CA ASP A 43 -23.42 5.18 -0.77
C ASP A 43 -24.40 4.00 -0.67
N SER A 44 -25.31 3.89 -1.62
CA SER A 44 -26.28 2.78 -1.68
C SER A 44 -25.65 1.39 -1.86
N SER A 45 -24.39 1.31 -2.27
CA SER A 45 -23.61 0.07 -2.44
C SER A 45 -22.78 -0.30 -1.20
N GLY A 46 -22.74 0.58 -0.18
CA GLY A 46 -22.07 0.36 1.09
C GLY A 46 -20.94 1.34 1.38
N ARG A 47 -20.02 0.95 2.27
CA ARG A 47 -18.83 1.72 2.64
C ARG A 47 -17.75 1.58 1.56
N HIS A 48 -17.14 2.71 1.18
CA HIS A 48 -16.03 2.80 0.26
C HIS A 48 -14.81 3.38 0.97
N ASP A 49 -13.66 2.73 0.79
CA ASP A 49 -12.38 3.10 1.39
C ASP A 49 -11.18 2.77 0.48
N SER A 50 -11.44 2.64 -0.83
CA SER A 50 -10.42 2.27 -1.82
C SER A 50 -9.54 3.42 -2.29
N ILE A 51 -9.90 4.67 -1.94
CA ILE A 51 -9.23 5.87 -2.41
C ILE A 51 -8.22 6.33 -1.38
N THR A 52 -6.94 6.39 -1.76
CA THR A 52 -5.88 6.98 -0.96
C THR A 52 -5.47 8.34 -1.50
N LEU A 53 -5.12 9.25 -0.59
CA LEU A 53 -4.69 10.61 -0.85
C LEU A 53 -3.28 10.82 -0.32
N ARG A 54 -2.45 11.51 -1.10
CA ARG A 54 -1.11 11.92 -0.68
C ARG A 54 -0.79 13.31 -1.22
N GLY A 55 -0.91 14.32 -0.37
CA GLY A 55 -0.77 15.72 -0.77
C GLY A 55 -1.78 16.08 -1.86
N SER A 56 -1.31 16.48 -3.04
CA SER A 56 -2.16 16.85 -4.19
C SER A 56 -2.54 15.67 -5.10
N THR A 57 -2.16 14.45 -4.75
CA THR A 57 -2.42 13.26 -5.58
C THR A 57 -3.36 12.29 -4.89
N TRP A 58 -4.07 11.52 -5.68
CA TRP A 58 -4.96 10.47 -5.20
C TRP A 58 -4.83 9.22 -6.07
N PHE A 59 -5.21 8.07 -5.48
CA PHE A 59 -5.27 6.80 -6.18
C PHE A 59 -6.44 5.96 -5.67
N ASP A 60 -7.28 5.47 -6.58
CA ASP A 60 -8.34 4.52 -6.30
C ASP A 60 -7.85 3.10 -6.57
N HIS A 61 -7.60 2.34 -5.52
CA HIS A 61 -7.11 0.97 -5.60
C HIS A 61 -8.12 -0.01 -6.18
N LYS A 62 -9.41 0.30 -6.10
CA LYS A 62 -10.48 -0.53 -6.66
C LYS A 62 -10.54 -0.40 -8.18
N ASN A 63 -10.47 0.84 -8.68
CA ASN A 63 -10.60 1.14 -10.10
C ASN A 63 -9.26 1.29 -10.82
N GLN A 64 -8.12 1.19 -10.10
CA GLN A 64 -6.76 1.34 -10.64
C GLN A 64 -6.56 2.66 -11.40
N THR A 65 -7.17 3.73 -10.92
CA THR A 65 -7.09 5.06 -11.49
C THR A 65 -6.61 6.06 -10.44
N GLY A 66 -5.96 7.12 -10.90
CA GLY A 66 -5.45 8.15 -10.00
C GLY A 66 -5.07 9.40 -10.77
N GLY A 67 -4.66 10.43 -10.04
CA GLY A 67 -4.28 11.69 -10.64
C GLY A 67 -4.04 12.81 -9.65
N GLY A 68 -3.99 14.04 -10.13
CA GLY A 68 -3.92 15.25 -9.32
C GLY A 68 -5.29 15.77 -8.91
N ALA A 69 -5.29 16.93 -8.21
CA ALA A 69 -6.48 17.50 -7.62
C ALA A 69 -7.57 17.84 -8.66
N ILE A 70 -7.20 18.37 -9.83
CA ILE A 70 -8.18 18.70 -10.89
C ILE A 70 -8.93 17.43 -11.32
N LYS A 71 -8.20 16.34 -11.56
CA LYS A 71 -8.81 15.07 -11.99
C LYS A 71 -9.70 14.50 -10.89
N PHE A 72 -9.33 14.66 -9.60
CA PHE A 72 -10.18 14.30 -8.48
C PHE A 72 -11.54 15.01 -8.54
N MET A 73 -11.54 16.34 -8.75
CA MET A 73 -12.76 17.13 -8.83
C MET A 73 -13.66 16.71 -10.00
N GLN A 74 -13.05 16.34 -11.12
CA GLN A 74 -13.79 15.86 -12.29
C GLN A 74 -14.42 14.49 -12.03
N GLU A 75 -13.70 13.54 -11.45
CA GLU A 75 -14.18 12.17 -11.26
C GLU A 75 -15.13 12.02 -10.07
N PHE A 76 -14.85 12.68 -8.94
CA PHE A 76 -15.64 12.50 -7.71
C PHE A 76 -16.73 13.56 -7.49
N TYR A 77 -16.55 14.76 -8.03
CA TYR A 77 -17.56 15.82 -7.92
C TYR A 77 -18.27 16.12 -9.26
N GLY A 78 -17.96 15.37 -10.32
CA GLY A 78 -18.61 15.50 -11.63
C GLY A 78 -18.41 16.88 -12.27
N MET A 79 -17.37 17.62 -11.88
CA MET A 79 -17.11 18.96 -12.37
C MET A 79 -16.48 18.94 -13.75
N ASP A 80 -16.81 19.88 -14.59
CA ASP A 80 -16.02 20.14 -15.77
C ASP A 80 -14.66 20.75 -15.40
N PHE A 81 -13.71 20.74 -16.33
CA PHE A 81 -12.34 21.21 -16.09
C PHE A 81 -12.30 22.66 -15.57
N GLN A 82 -13.13 23.54 -16.12
CA GLN A 82 -13.14 24.96 -15.74
C GLN A 82 -13.63 25.15 -14.30
N THR A 83 -14.74 24.52 -13.98
CA THR A 83 -15.31 24.54 -12.63
C THR A 83 -14.34 23.94 -11.61
N ALA A 84 -13.71 22.82 -11.93
CA ALA A 84 -12.73 22.18 -11.07
C ALA A 84 -11.53 23.09 -10.76
N VAL A 85 -10.97 23.76 -11.77
CA VAL A 85 -9.86 24.71 -11.57
C VAL A 85 -10.30 25.93 -10.75
N GLN A 86 -11.47 26.49 -11.01
CA GLN A 86 -11.99 27.63 -10.25
C GLN A 86 -12.21 27.30 -8.78
N GLU A 87 -12.77 26.14 -8.49
CA GLU A 87 -13.06 25.67 -7.15
C GLU A 87 -11.76 25.45 -6.36
N LEU A 88 -10.80 24.77 -6.95
CA LEU A 88 -9.49 24.53 -6.32
C LEU A 88 -8.70 25.82 -6.07
N LEU A 89 -8.88 26.85 -6.90
CA LEU A 89 -8.27 28.17 -6.70
C LEU A 89 -9.07 29.07 -5.73
N GLY A 90 -10.16 28.56 -5.12
CA GLY A 90 -11.00 29.32 -4.17
C GLY A 90 -11.77 30.48 -4.82
N ARG A 91 -12.02 30.44 -6.12
CA ARG A 91 -12.71 31.52 -6.85
C ARG A 91 -14.21 31.30 -6.96
N SER A 92 -14.74 30.17 -6.50
CA SER A 92 -16.17 29.86 -6.53
C SER A 92 -16.70 29.68 -5.11
N ILE A 93 -17.53 30.59 -4.66
CA ILE A 93 -18.30 30.46 -3.41
C ILE A 93 -19.70 29.99 -3.83
N SER A 94 -19.84 28.77 -4.27
CA SER A 94 -21.14 28.12 -4.33
C SER A 94 -21.22 27.10 -3.19
N PRO A 95 -22.28 27.13 -2.36
CA PRO A 95 -22.51 26.06 -1.41
C PRO A 95 -22.83 24.79 -2.20
N LEU A 96 -21.80 23.99 -2.46
CA LEU A 96 -22.00 22.67 -3.00
C LEU A 96 -22.64 21.82 -1.91
N SER A 97 -23.70 21.11 -2.28
CA SER A 97 -24.36 20.13 -1.44
C SER A 97 -23.31 19.23 -0.76
N ASN A 98 -23.45 19.05 0.55
CA ASN A 98 -22.54 18.31 1.42
C ASN A 98 -22.51 16.78 1.17
N SER A 99 -22.72 16.34 -0.03
CA SER A 99 -22.59 14.94 -0.43
C SER A 99 -21.70 14.86 -1.64
N LEU A 100 -20.74 13.96 -1.60
CA LEU A 100 -20.11 13.47 -2.84
C LEU A 100 -21.24 13.17 -3.83
N PRO A 101 -21.20 13.66 -5.07
CA PRO A 101 -22.22 13.33 -6.05
C PRO A 101 -22.33 11.81 -6.04
N LYS A 102 -23.55 11.31 -5.87
CA LYS A 102 -23.81 9.94 -6.26
C LYS A 102 -23.27 9.87 -7.68
N ALA A 103 -22.17 9.20 -7.89
CA ALA A 103 -21.74 8.88 -9.22
C ALA A 103 -22.96 8.26 -9.86
N ASP A 104 -23.63 9.00 -10.76
CA ASP A 104 -24.61 8.39 -11.63
C ASP A 104 -23.90 7.16 -12.13
N LYS A 105 -24.46 6.02 -11.85
CA LYS A 105 -24.00 4.76 -12.37
C LYS A 105 -24.02 4.87 -13.89
N GLN A 106 -22.98 5.46 -14.49
CA GLN A 106 -22.44 4.76 -15.61
C GLN A 106 -22.12 3.42 -14.99
N GLU A 107 -22.90 2.40 -15.34
CA GLU A 107 -22.58 1.01 -15.04
C GLU A 107 -21.10 0.85 -15.39
N GLN A 108 -20.24 1.11 -14.39
CA GLN A 108 -18.87 0.67 -14.49
C GLN A 108 -19.07 -0.82 -14.53
N LYS A 109 -19.01 -1.36 -15.74
CA LYS A 109 -18.90 -2.79 -15.97
C LYS A 109 -17.84 -3.20 -15.00
N THR A 110 -18.25 -3.83 -13.90
CA THR A 110 -17.33 -4.48 -12.96
C THR A 110 -16.51 -5.38 -13.87
N ARG A 111 -15.27 -4.96 -14.15
CA ARG A 111 -14.44 -5.70 -15.07
C ARG A 111 -14.25 -7.05 -14.44
N GLU A 112 -14.78 -8.06 -15.10
CA GLU A 112 -14.72 -9.42 -14.63
C GLU A 112 -13.25 -9.80 -14.43
N PHE A 113 -12.92 -10.31 -13.25
CA PHE A 113 -11.57 -10.79 -12.98
C PHE A 113 -11.20 -11.90 -13.97
N LYS A 114 -10.09 -11.70 -14.67
CA LYS A 114 -9.53 -12.69 -15.58
C LYS A 114 -8.09 -12.97 -15.24
N LEU A 115 -7.77 -14.24 -15.03
CA LEU A 115 -6.38 -14.65 -14.87
C LEU A 115 -5.59 -14.32 -16.14
N PRO A 116 -4.35 -13.80 -16.02
CA PRO A 116 -3.41 -13.75 -17.13
C PRO A 116 -3.23 -15.15 -17.74
N GLU A 117 -3.22 -15.22 -19.09
CA GLU A 117 -3.04 -16.49 -19.79
C GLU A 117 -1.67 -17.10 -19.44
N PRO A 118 -1.60 -18.37 -19.02
CA PRO A 118 -0.33 -18.99 -18.67
C PRO A 118 0.53 -19.26 -19.91
N ASN A 119 1.84 -19.12 -19.77
CA ASN A 119 2.81 -19.56 -20.76
C ASN A 119 2.93 -21.09 -20.76
N SER A 120 3.48 -21.65 -21.82
CA SER A 120 3.73 -23.11 -21.96
C SER A 120 4.81 -23.62 -20.99
N ASP A 121 5.67 -22.73 -20.50
CA ASP A 121 6.75 -23.02 -19.56
C ASP A 121 6.92 -21.89 -18.54
N MET A 122 7.86 -22.05 -17.60
CA MET A 122 8.16 -21.07 -16.55
C MET A 122 9.66 -20.70 -16.51
N HIS A 123 10.38 -20.83 -17.62
CA HIS A 123 11.83 -20.69 -17.64
C HIS A 123 12.29 -19.32 -17.14
N ARG A 124 11.63 -18.22 -17.52
CA ARG A 124 12.01 -16.87 -17.09
C ARG A 124 11.66 -16.65 -15.62
N VAL A 125 10.54 -17.14 -15.16
CA VAL A 125 10.13 -17.03 -13.75
C VAL A 125 11.09 -17.83 -12.86
N TYR A 126 11.45 -19.07 -13.24
CA TYR A 126 12.44 -19.84 -12.50
C TYR A 126 13.82 -19.15 -12.51
N ALA A 127 14.28 -18.67 -13.65
CA ALA A 127 15.56 -17.95 -13.74
C ALA A 127 15.56 -16.69 -12.85
N TYR A 128 14.48 -15.92 -12.86
CA TYR A 128 14.32 -14.73 -12.04
C TYR A 128 14.33 -15.07 -10.54
N LEU A 129 13.47 -16.00 -10.12
CA LEU A 129 13.32 -16.34 -8.71
C LEU A 129 14.57 -17.01 -8.13
N ILE A 130 15.23 -17.88 -8.90
CA ILE A 130 16.46 -18.57 -8.44
C ILE A 130 17.67 -17.65 -8.50
N LYS A 131 17.93 -17.02 -9.66
CA LYS A 131 19.21 -16.31 -9.88
C LYS A 131 19.22 -14.90 -9.31
N GLN A 132 18.07 -14.21 -9.30
CA GLN A 132 18.01 -12.83 -8.81
C GLN A 132 17.43 -12.72 -7.39
N ARG A 133 16.56 -13.67 -7.00
CA ARG A 133 15.90 -13.67 -5.70
C ARG A 133 16.40 -14.76 -4.75
N PHE A 134 17.22 -15.69 -5.24
CA PHE A 134 17.81 -16.81 -4.48
C PHE A 134 16.78 -17.76 -3.83
N ILE A 135 15.54 -17.72 -4.30
CA ILE A 135 14.47 -18.60 -3.80
C ILE A 135 14.74 -20.03 -4.25
N SER A 136 14.56 -20.99 -3.34
CA SER A 136 14.83 -22.40 -3.63
C SER A 136 13.89 -22.94 -4.71
N ALA A 137 14.41 -23.80 -5.59
CA ALA A 137 13.62 -24.46 -6.63
C ALA A 137 12.48 -25.31 -6.06
N GLU A 138 12.66 -25.86 -4.85
CA GLU A 138 11.62 -26.63 -4.16
C GLU A 138 10.40 -25.78 -3.85
N ILE A 139 10.59 -24.59 -3.27
CA ILE A 139 9.51 -23.64 -2.94
C ILE A 139 8.79 -23.19 -4.22
N ILE A 140 9.54 -22.81 -5.28
CA ILE A 140 8.97 -22.42 -6.57
C ILE A 140 8.12 -23.55 -7.14
N THR A 141 8.65 -24.77 -7.16
CA THR A 141 7.99 -25.96 -7.71
C THR A 141 6.73 -26.31 -6.92
N HIS A 142 6.71 -26.12 -5.62
CA HIS A 142 5.53 -26.34 -4.79
C HIS A 142 4.36 -25.48 -5.26
N PHE A 143 4.54 -24.15 -5.35
CA PHE A 143 3.52 -23.21 -5.77
C PHE A 143 3.16 -23.37 -7.27
N ALA A 144 4.14 -23.70 -8.10
CA ALA A 144 3.89 -23.99 -9.53
C ALA A 144 2.98 -25.22 -9.73
N LYS A 145 3.20 -26.31 -8.98
CA LYS A 145 2.35 -27.50 -9.00
C LYS A 145 0.92 -27.24 -8.51
N GLN A 146 0.74 -26.27 -7.64
CA GLN A 146 -0.59 -25.83 -7.18
C GLN A 146 -1.25 -24.83 -8.12
N HIS A 147 -0.62 -24.46 -9.24
CA HIS A 147 -1.06 -23.42 -10.16
C HIS A 147 -1.29 -22.05 -9.52
N THR A 148 -0.69 -21.80 -8.35
CA THR A 148 -0.73 -20.49 -7.66
C THR A 148 0.46 -19.61 -8.02
N LEU A 149 1.45 -20.15 -8.71
CA LEU A 149 2.59 -19.42 -9.31
C LEU A 149 2.79 -19.93 -10.74
N TYR A 150 2.80 -19.00 -11.71
CA TYR A 150 3.10 -19.33 -13.10
C TYR A 150 3.68 -18.13 -13.87
N GLU A 151 4.09 -18.36 -15.12
CA GLU A 151 4.59 -17.33 -16.03
C GLU A 151 3.46 -16.87 -16.96
N ASP A 152 3.24 -15.54 -17.10
CA ASP A 152 2.25 -15.07 -18.08
C ASP A 152 2.79 -15.17 -19.51
N LYS A 153 1.92 -15.53 -20.45
CA LYS A 153 2.26 -15.77 -21.86
C LYS A 153 2.69 -14.50 -22.59
N THR A 154 2.13 -13.36 -22.22
CA THR A 154 2.29 -12.12 -22.99
C THR A 154 3.60 -11.41 -22.71
N HIS A 155 4.01 -11.33 -21.44
CA HIS A 155 5.16 -10.55 -21.00
C HIS A 155 6.15 -11.36 -20.16
N HIS A 156 5.87 -12.64 -19.94
CA HIS A 156 6.70 -13.55 -19.14
C HIS A 156 6.91 -13.07 -17.68
N ASN A 157 5.91 -12.40 -17.12
CA ASN A 157 5.92 -11.99 -15.72
C ASN A 157 5.62 -13.17 -14.79
N ALA A 158 6.10 -13.11 -13.56
CA ALA A 158 5.64 -14.00 -12.51
C ALA A 158 4.22 -13.58 -12.05
N VAL A 159 3.29 -14.51 -12.09
CA VAL A 159 1.90 -14.37 -11.64
C VAL A 159 1.70 -15.15 -10.35
N PHE A 160 1.31 -14.46 -9.29
CA PHE A 160 0.97 -15.02 -8.00
C PHE A 160 -0.54 -14.97 -7.81
N VAL A 161 -1.18 -16.12 -7.54
CA VAL A 161 -2.64 -16.26 -7.53
C VAL A 161 -3.15 -16.46 -6.11
N GLY A 162 -4.18 -15.69 -5.74
CA GLY A 162 -4.99 -15.90 -4.56
C GLY A 162 -6.24 -16.71 -4.89
N LEU A 163 -6.45 -17.80 -4.15
CA LEU A 163 -7.59 -18.70 -4.29
C LEU A 163 -8.62 -18.47 -3.18
N ASN A 164 -9.90 -18.68 -3.47
CA ASN A 164 -10.92 -18.79 -2.43
C ASN A 164 -10.94 -20.21 -1.80
N GLU A 165 -11.89 -20.45 -0.90
CA GLU A 165 -12.06 -21.71 -0.16
C GLU A 165 -12.41 -22.90 -1.07
N ASN A 166 -12.96 -22.62 -2.25
CA ASN A 166 -13.30 -23.62 -3.25
C ASN A 166 -12.14 -23.92 -4.22
N GLY A 167 -10.98 -23.27 -4.02
CA GLY A 167 -9.83 -23.37 -4.93
C GLY A 167 -9.99 -22.56 -6.23
N GLU A 168 -10.96 -21.65 -6.30
CA GLU A 168 -11.15 -20.79 -7.46
C GLU A 168 -10.26 -19.55 -7.38
N PRO A 169 -9.60 -19.16 -8.48
CA PRO A 169 -8.84 -17.93 -8.55
C PRO A 169 -9.72 -16.68 -8.37
N LYS A 170 -9.36 -15.81 -7.44
CA LYS A 170 -10.07 -14.55 -7.17
C LYS A 170 -9.17 -13.33 -7.26
N GLN A 171 -7.87 -13.53 -7.18
CA GLN A 171 -6.87 -12.45 -7.24
C GLN A 171 -5.64 -12.94 -8.00
N ALA A 172 -5.00 -12.06 -8.74
CA ALA A 172 -3.69 -12.30 -9.29
C ALA A 172 -2.80 -11.06 -9.15
N HIS A 173 -1.56 -11.27 -8.73
CA HIS A 173 -0.54 -10.25 -8.62
C HIS A 173 0.60 -10.56 -9.57
N LYS A 174 0.96 -9.59 -10.42
CA LYS A 174 2.06 -9.75 -11.40
C LYS A 174 3.32 -9.04 -10.92
N ARG A 175 4.45 -9.70 -11.13
CA ARG A 175 5.77 -9.14 -10.91
C ARG A 175 6.61 -9.27 -12.17
N SER A 176 7.18 -8.16 -12.63
CA SER A 176 8.12 -8.16 -13.74
C SER A 176 9.33 -9.05 -13.43
N THR A 177 9.70 -9.89 -14.39
CA THR A 177 10.91 -10.73 -14.35
C THR A 177 12.10 -10.05 -15.05
N ASN A 178 11.94 -8.82 -15.55
CA ASN A 178 12.99 -8.09 -16.22
C ASN A 178 14.15 -7.78 -15.27
N SER A 179 15.37 -7.99 -15.75
CA SER A 179 16.60 -7.63 -15.05
C SER A 179 17.15 -6.26 -15.46
N VAL A 180 16.66 -5.72 -16.58
CA VAL A 180 17.08 -4.42 -17.15
C VAL A 180 15.83 -3.61 -17.47
N GLY A 181 15.88 -2.31 -17.22
CA GLY A 181 14.78 -1.39 -17.44
C GLY A 181 13.83 -1.25 -16.24
N SER A 182 12.63 -0.73 -16.47
CA SER A 182 11.64 -0.55 -15.42
C SER A 182 11.07 -1.89 -14.95
N THR A 183 11.04 -2.09 -13.63
CA THR A 183 10.36 -3.22 -13.01
C THR A 183 9.04 -2.75 -12.40
N PHE A 184 8.01 -3.59 -12.43
CA PHE A 184 6.72 -3.27 -11.83
C PHE A 184 6.18 -4.43 -11.00
N ARG A 185 5.25 -4.09 -10.13
CA ARG A 185 4.36 -4.99 -9.42
C ARG A 185 2.94 -4.43 -9.53
N ILE A 186 1.98 -5.25 -9.88
CA ILE A 186 0.59 -4.82 -10.10
C ILE A 186 -0.39 -5.95 -9.78
N THR A 187 -1.48 -5.61 -9.10
CA THR A 187 -2.63 -6.51 -8.95
C THR A 187 -3.47 -6.45 -10.22
N CYS A 188 -3.87 -7.60 -10.75
CA CYS A 188 -4.69 -7.69 -11.95
C CYS A 188 -6.06 -7.07 -11.71
N GLU A 189 -6.60 -6.42 -12.74
CA GLU A 189 -7.89 -5.76 -12.69
C GLU A 189 -9.02 -6.75 -12.37
N GLY A 190 -10.01 -6.30 -11.60
CA GLY A 190 -11.13 -7.13 -11.14
C GLY A 190 -10.77 -8.11 -10.01
N SER A 191 -9.53 -8.11 -9.52
CA SER A 191 -9.10 -8.95 -8.40
C SER A 191 -9.86 -8.63 -7.12
N ASP A 192 -10.26 -9.67 -6.39
CA ASP A 192 -10.84 -9.56 -5.06
C ASP A 192 -9.73 -9.54 -3.99
N THR A 193 -9.53 -8.40 -3.35
CA THR A 193 -8.47 -8.19 -2.34
C THR A 193 -8.66 -8.98 -1.05
N ARG A 194 -9.79 -9.66 -0.87
CA ARG A 194 -10.02 -10.58 0.24
C ARG A 194 -9.20 -11.86 0.13
N TYR A 195 -8.69 -12.15 -1.07
CA TYR A 195 -7.87 -13.32 -1.35
C TYR A 195 -6.50 -12.90 -1.80
N SER A 196 -5.50 -13.70 -1.51
CA SER A 196 -4.13 -13.39 -1.90
C SER A 196 -3.28 -14.66 -2.00
N PHE A 197 -2.09 -14.52 -2.55
CA PHE A 197 -1.12 -15.61 -2.63
C PHE A 197 -0.82 -16.14 -1.21
N SER A 198 -1.10 -17.44 -0.99
CA SER A 198 -1.09 -18.05 0.33
C SER A 198 -0.79 -19.54 0.30
N HIS A 199 -0.47 -20.08 1.47
CA HIS A 199 -0.43 -21.50 1.78
C HIS A 199 -1.06 -21.71 3.15
N PHE A 200 -1.95 -22.68 3.29
CA PHE A 200 -2.59 -23.01 4.55
C PHE A 200 -2.20 -24.41 5.04
N GLY A 201 -1.52 -24.45 6.19
CA GLY A 201 -1.15 -25.65 6.90
C GLY A 201 -2.13 -25.99 8.03
N LYS A 202 -1.74 -26.96 8.88
CA LYS A 202 -2.58 -27.45 9.97
C LYS A 202 -2.29 -26.79 11.33
N SER A 203 -1.21 -26.00 11.45
CA SER A 203 -0.87 -25.32 12.71
C SER A 203 -1.78 -24.13 12.97
N GLU A 204 -1.71 -23.60 14.18
CA GLU A 204 -2.45 -22.40 14.58
C GLU A 204 -1.82 -21.08 14.13
N LYS A 205 -0.67 -21.14 13.43
CA LYS A 205 0.15 -19.97 13.10
C LYS A 205 -0.12 -19.47 11.70
N LEU A 206 -0.39 -18.17 11.57
CA LEU A 206 -0.46 -17.44 10.31
C LEU A 206 0.69 -16.44 10.21
N PHE A 207 1.60 -16.64 9.27
CA PHE A 207 2.68 -15.70 8.94
C PHE A 207 2.23 -14.76 7.82
N VAL A 208 2.35 -13.45 8.04
CA VAL A 208 1.82 -12.41 7.17
C VAL A 208 2.96 -11.59 6.58
N PHE A 209 3.01 -11.47 5.26
CA PHE A 209 4.07 -10.78 4.49
C PHE A 209 3.49 -9.66 3.63
N GLU A 210 4.32 -8.67 3.25
CA GLU A 210 3.90 -7.63 2.33
C GLU A 210 3.80 -8.13 0.89
N ALA A 211 4.73 -8.98 0.46
CA ALA A 211 4.77 -9.47 -0.92
C ALA A 211 5.05 -10.98 -1.02
N PRO A 212 4.62 -11.62 -2.14
CA PRO A 212 4.89 -13.04 -2.39
C PRO A 212 6.38 -13.40 -2.41
N ILE A 213 7.23 -12.48 -2.89
CA ILE A 213 8.70 -12.68 -2.91
C ILE A 213 9.24 -12.82 -1.49
N ASP A 214 8.78 -12.01 -0.55
CA ASP A 214 9.21 -12.05 0.84
C ASP A 214 8.74 -13.33 1.55
N MET A 215 7.49 -13.71 1.31
CA MET A 215 6.97 -15.00 1.77
C MET A 215 7.80 -16.17 1.26
N MET A 216 8.08 -16.26 -0.04
CA MET A 216 8.88 -17.35 -0.61
C MET A 216 10.34 -17.31 -0.15
N SER A 217 10.89 -16.11 0.08
CA SER A 217 12.24 -15.93 0.65
C SER A 217 12.31 -16.45 2.08
N PHE A 218 11.30 -16.14 2.89
CA PHE A 218 11.15 -16.66 4.24
C PHE A 218 11.10 -18.19 4.25
N LEU A 219 10.29 -18.80 3.39
CA LEU A 219 10.19 -20.26 3.27
C LEU A 219 11.52 -20.90 2.85
N THR A 220 12.31 -20.20 2.04
CA THR A 220 13.66 -20.63 1.65
C THR A 220 14.67 -20.51 2.81
N LEU A 221 14.53 -19.48 3.64
CA LEU A 221 15.38 -19.29 4.82
C LEU A 221 15.08 -20.29 5.93
N TYR A 222 13.80 -20.65 6.09
CA TYR A 222 13.26 -21.54 7.15
C TYR A 222 12.52 -22.74 6.55
N PRO A 223 13.22 -23.67 5.89
CA PRO A 223 12.59 -24.76 5.14
C PRO A 223 12.04 -25.91 6.02
N GLN A 224 12.34 -25.91 7.32
CA GLN A 224 11.97 -27.02 8.21
C GLN A 224 10.45 -27.01 8.44
N GLU A 225 9.78 -28.06 7.99
CA GLU A 225 8.35 -28.30 8.23
C GLU A 225 7.42 -27.12 7.91
N TRP A 226 7.84 -26.25 6.97
CA TRP A 226 7.09 -25.03 6.65
C TRP A 226 5.65 -25.35 6.23
N GLN A 227 5.41 -26.48 5.56
CA GLN A 227 4.07 -26.87 5.11
C GLN A 227 3.06 -27.04 6.26
N LYS A 228 3.53 -27.17 7.50
CA LYS A 228 2.65 -27.29 8.68
C LYS A 228 2.01 -25.95 9.05
N ASN A 229 2.66 -24.83 8.76
CA ASN A 229 2.19 -23.49 9.09
C ASN A 229 1.41 -22.85 7.93
N SER A 230 0.72 -21.74 8.22
CA SER A 230 0.01 -20.97 7.22
C SER A 230 0.74 -19.67 6.92
N TYR A 231 0.70 -19.23 5.66
CA TYR A 231 1.42 -18.06 5.14
C TYR A 231 0.53 -17.31 4.16
N ILE A 232 0.56 -15.98 4.22
CA ILE A 232 -0.19 -15.12 3.30
C ILE A 232 0.60 -13.86 2.96
N ALA A 233 0.59 -13.45 1.70
CA ALA A 233 1.16 -12.21 1.22
C ALA A 233 0.04 -11.21 0.94
N MET A 234 0.08 -10.02 1.59
CA MET A 234 -0.98 -9.01 1.46
C MET A 234 -0.99 -8.29 0.12
N ASN A 235 0.10 -8.34 -0.67
CA ASN A 235 0.33 -7.54 -1.89
C ASN A 235 0.27 -6.02 -1.62
N GLY A 236 0.89 -5.60 -0.53
CA GLY A 236 0.86 -4.30 0.09
C GLY A 236 0.70 -4.44 1.59
N VAL A 237 0.06 -3.49 2.22
CA VAL A 237 -0.14 -3.48 3.69
C VAL A 237 -1.63 -3.48 4.08
N TYR A 238 -2.47 -4.13 3.28
CA TYR A 238 -3.93 -4.18 3.50
C TYR A 238 -4.35 -5.45 4.22
N GLU A 239 -5.22 -5.30 5.22
CA GLU A 239 -5.68 -6.34 6.13
C GLU A 239 -6.69 -7.33 5.56
N ASN A 240 -7.39 -6.97 4.46
CA ASN A 240 -8.54 -7.73 3.96
C ASN A 240 -8.28 -9.23 3.76
N ALA A 241 -7.15 -9.59 3.17
CA ALA A 241 -6.79 -10.99 2.92
C ALA A 241 -6.47 -11.72 4.23
N VAL A 242 -5.85 -11.03 5.20
CA VAL A 242 -5.53 -11.59 6.52
C VAL A 242 -6.79 -11.87 7.32
N LEU A 243 -7.71 -10.90 7.39
CA LEU A 243 -9.00 -11.06 8.09
C LEU A 243 -9.86 -12.16 7.47
N THR A 244 -9.88 -12.25 6.14
CA THR A 244 -10.59 -13.32 5.42
C THR A 244 -9.98 -14.69 5.72
N ALA A 245 -8.65 -14.81 5.70
CA ALA A 245 -7.96 -16.05 6.03
C ALA A 245 -8.27 -16.51 7.47
N LEU A 246 -8.21 -15.60 8.44
CA LEU A 246 -8.50 -15.90 9.85
C LEU A 246 -9.97 -16.30 10.07
N LYS A 247 -10.90 -15.68 9.34
CA LYS A 247 -12.33 -16.04 9.39
C LYS A 247 -12.61 -17.43 8.82
N ASN A 248 -11.91 -17.79 7.73
CA ASN A 248 -12.17 -19.03 6.99
C ASN A 248 -11.40 -20.24 7.56
N HIS A 249 -10.36 -20.01 8.35
CA HIS A 249 -9.53 -21.03 8.97
C HIS A 249 -9.57 -20.92 10.50
N SER A 250 -10.56 -21.54 11.13
CA SER A 250 -10.83 -21.44 12.57
C SER A 250 -9.72 -22.02 13.46
N ASN A 251 -8.77 -22.79 12.90
CA ASN A 251 -7.59 -23.26 13.61
C ASN A 251 -6.54 -22.18 13.81
N LEU A 252 -6.59 -21.07 13.08
CA LEU A 252 -5.60 -19.99 13.18
C LEU A 252 -5.90 -19.11 14.40
N SER A 253 -4.96 -19.05 15.34
CA SER A 253 -5.08 -18.28 16.57
C SER A 253 -3.85 -17.42 16.91
N GLU A 254 -2.73 -17.64 16.23
CA GLU A 254 -1.50 -16.86 16.38
C GLU A 254 -1.15 -16.19 15.06
N VAL A 255 -1.08 -14.84 15.04
CA VAL A 255 -0.70 -14.05 13.86
C VAL A 255 0.70 -13.50 14.02
N ILE A 256 1.57 -13.78 13.04
CA ILE A 256 2.97 -13.38 13.04
C ILE A 256 3.19 -12.41 11.87
N LEU A 257 3.34 -11.13 12.19
CA LEU A 257 3.56 -10.08 11.20
C LEU A 257 5.03 -10.09 10.77
N CYS A 258 5.28 -10.54 9.53
CA CYS A 258 6.58 -10.66 8.89
C CYS A 258 6.77 -9.58 7.82
N VAL A 259 6.27 -8.38 8.08
CA VAL A 259 6.35 -7.24 7.17
C VAL A 259 7.74 -6.62 7.13
N ASP A 260 8.00 -5.80 6.13
CA ASP A 260 9.29 -5.19 5.85
C ASP A 260 9.87 -4.42 7.05
N ASN A 261 11.18 -4.27 7.08
CA ASN A 261 11.89 -3.53 8.13
C ASN A 261 12.30 -2.15 7.61
N ASP A 262 11.33 -1.46 7.04
CA ASP A 262 11.41 -0.06 6.63
C ASP A 262 10.28 0.76 7.31
N GLU A 263 10.25 2.07 7.06
CA GLU A 263 9.28 2.97 7.72
C GLU A 263 7.84 2.52 7.48
N GLY A 264 7.48 2.15 6.23
CA GLY A 264 6.13 1.72 5.87
C GLY A 264 5.73 0.41 6.56
N GLY A 265 6.63 -0.58 6.60
CA GLY A 265 6.38 -1.86 7.26
C GLY A 265 6.26 -1.72 8.79
N ILE A 266 7.06 -0.84 9.40
CA ILE A 266 6.98 -0.58 10.85
C ILE A 266 5.66 0.09 11.22
N GLU A 267 5.22 1.11 10.46
CA GLU A 267 3.91 1.73 10.66
C GLU A 267 2.75 0.74 10.44
N ALA A 268 2.90 -0.15 9.45
CA ALA A 268 1.91 -1.18 9.17
C ALA A 268 1.73 -2.18 10.32
N VAL A 269 2.79 -2.48 11.09
CA VAL A 269 2.70 -3.40 12.26
C VAL A 269 1.70 -2.89 13.29
N ASP A 270 1.81 -1.63 13.70
CA ASP A 270 0.94 -1.08 14.74
C ASP A 270 -0.50 -1.01 14.26
N ARG A 271 -0.72 -0.52 13.04
CA ARG A 271 -2.04 -0.48 12.42
C ARG A 271 -2.68 -1.87 12.27
N LEU A 272 -1.93 -2.84 11.74
CA LEU A 272 -2.45 -4.21 11.57
C LEU A 272 -2.75 -4.86 12.92
N ARG A 273 -1.91 -4.62 13.93
CA ARG A 273 -2.14 -5.13 15.29
C ARG A 273 -3.44 -4.59 15.89
N ASP A 274 -3.70 -3.30 15.72
CA ASP A 274 -4.92 -2.67 16.24
C ASP A 274 -6.15 -3.21 15.51
N ILE A 275 -6.13 -3.30 14.17
CA ILE A 275 -7.22 -3.88 13.39
C ILE A 275 -7.49 -5.34 13.76
N LEU A 276 -6.45 -6.15 13.95
CA LEU A 276 -6.58 -7.56 14.34
C LEU A 276 -7.22 -7.68 15.72
N ARG A 277 -6.81 -6.86 16.70
CA ARG A 277 -7.39 -6.83 18.05
C ARG A 277 -8.85 -6.41 18.04
N GLU A 278 -9.21 -5.39 17.26
CA GLU A 278 -10.60 -4.95 17.08
C GLU A 278 -11.50 -6.07 16.50
N ASN A 279 -10.90 -7.02 15.77
CA ASN A 279 -11.58 -8.21 15.24
C ASN A 279 -11.44 -9.46 16.13
N GLY A 280 -10.93 -9.31 17.36
CA GLY A 280 -10.85 -10.38 18.36
C GLY A 280 -9.61 -11.26 18.31
N TYR A 281 -8.58 -10.88 17.54
CA TYR A 281 -7.30 -11.60 17.45
C TYR A 281 -6.24 -10.92 18.32
N GLU A 282 -6.09 -11.40 19.54
CA GLU A 282 -5.18 -10.82 20.56
C GLU A 282 -3.72 -11.29 20.42
N ASN A 283 -3.51 -12.52 19.97
CA ASN A 283 -2.18 -13.12 19.88
C ASN A 283 -1.47 -12.69 18.57
N VAL A 284 -1.03 -11.44 18.54
CA VAL A 284 -0.35 -10.84 17.39
C VAL A 284 1.07 -10.44 17.78
N ARG A 285 2.07 -11.01 17.12
CA ARG A 285 3.47 -10.66 17.31
C ARG A 285 4.17 -10.29 16.01
N ARG A 286 5.28 -9.57 16.07
CA ARG A 286 6.13 -9.27 14.93
C ARG A 286 7.31 -10.24 14.90
N PHE A 287 7.64 -10.70 13.68
CA PHE A 287 8.93 -11.32 13.38
C PHE A 287 9.52 -10.58 12.17
N ALA A 288 10.47 -9.68 12.45
CA ALA A 288 11.05 -8.80 11.44
C ALA A 288 12.24 -9.46 10.73
N PRO A 289 12.48 -9.15 9.44
CA PRO A 289 13.74 -9.46 8.79
C PRO A 289 14.89 -8.66 9.42
N LYS A 290 16.11 -9.16 9.28
CA LYS A 290 17.32 -8.48 9.76
C LYS A 290 17.68 -7.26 8.91
N PHE A 291 17.47 -7.37 7.60
CA PHE A 291 17.69 -6.30 6.63
C PHE A 291 16.35 -5.67 6.22
N LYS A 292 16.29 -5.00 5.08
CA LYS A 292 15.10 -4.26 4.65
C LYS A 292 13.86 -5.16 4.56
N ASP A 293 13.97 -6.32 3.93
CA ASP A 293 12.92 -7.30 3.72
C ASP A 293 13.49 -8.73 3.72
N TRP A 294 12.64 -9.75 3.67
CA TRP A 294 13.06 -11.16 3.72
C TRP A 294 13.87 -11.57 2.50
N ASN A 295 13.67 -10.93 1.35
CA ASN A 295 14.50 -11.20 0.19
C ASN A 295 15.91 -10.64 0.35
N GLU A 296 16.07 -9.50 1.03
CA GLU A 296 17.38 -8.94 1.35
C GLU A 296 18.13 -9.81 2.38
N ASP A 297 17.43 -10.43 3.34
CA ASP A 297 18.02 -11.44 4.24
C ASP A 297 18.53 -12.66 3.47
N LEU A 298 17.74 -13.14 2.51
CA LEU A 298 18.10 -14.27 1.67
C LEU A 298 19.30 -13.96 0.75
N LYS A 299 19.34 -12.76 0.16
CA LYS A 299 20.49 -12.27 -0.63
C LYS A 299 21.77 -12.21 0.23
N ALA A 300 21.67 -11.65 1.43
CA ALA A 300 22.79 -11.57 2.37
C ALA A 300 23.34 -12.96 2.72
N LYS A 301 22.46 -13.93 2.99
CA LYS A 301 22.83 -15.33 3.24
C LYS A 301 23.60 -15.95 2.06
N ASN A 302 23.29 -15.55 0.85
CA ASN A 302 23.94 -16.01 -0.38
C ASN A 302 25.14 -15.15 -0.81
N GLY A 303 25.60 -14.21 0.02
CA GLY A 303 26.76 -13.35 -0.27
C GLY A 303 26.53 -12.31 -1.38
N ALA A 304 25.27 -12.07 -1.74
CA ALA A 304 24.89 -11.05 -2.73
C ALA A 304 24.73 -9.67 -2.08
N LYS A 305 24.74 -8.62 -2.91
CA LYS A 305 24.46 -7.26 -2.44
C LYS A 305 23.03 -7.16 -1.92
N PHE A 306 22.86 -6.57 -0.75
CA PHE A 306 21.57 -6.41 -0.07
C PHE A 306 21.35 -4.98 0.42
N LEU A 307 20.10 -4.62 0.69
CA LEU A 307 19.69 -3.34 1.26
C LEU A 307 19.58 -3.48 2.78
N PRO A 308 20.20 -2.57 3.56
CA PRO A 308 20.09 -2.59 5.01
C PRO A 308 18.65 -2.29 5.45
N ALA A 309 18.33 -2.68 6.69
CA ALA A 309 17.13 -2.18 7.36
C ALA A 309 17.21 -0.66 7.47
N VAL A 310 16.06 0.00 7.36
CA VAL A 310 16.00 1.42 7.69
C VAL A 310 16.02 1.52 9.21
N PRO A 311 16.99 2.25 9.81
CA PRO A 311 17.05 2.40 11.25
C PRO A 311 15.73 3.00 11.73
N HIS A 312 14.99 2.25 12.55
CA HIS A 312 13.86 2.82 13.28
C HIS A 312 14.45 3.68 14.39
N LYS A 313 14.65 4.96 14.11
CA LYS A 313 14.82 5.94 15.19
C LYS A 313 13.50 5.92 15.95
N ARG A 314 13.55 5.54 17.24
CA ARG A 314 12.37 5.65 18.08
C ARG A 314 11.83 7.06 17.93
N LYS A 315 10.51 7.19 17.82
CA LYS A 315 9.83 8.49 17.72
C LYS A 315 10.43 9.51 18.70
N GLU A 316 10.79 9.06 19.90
CA GLU A 316 11.45 9.84 20.96
C GLU A 316 12.88 10.29 20.61
N GLU A 317 13.68 9.46 19.93
CA GLU A 317 15.05 9.81 19.51
C GLU A 317 15.03 10.83 18.37
N TYR A 318 14.13 10.61 17.39
CA TYR A 318 13.91 11.58 16.32
C TYR A 318 13.41 12.92 16.86
N LEU A 319 12.49 12.88 17.82
CA LEU A 319 11.96 14.04 18.51
C LEU A 319 13.05 14.80 19.29
N LYS A 320 13.95 14.06 19.96
CA LYS A 320 15.07 14.64 20.69
C LYS A 320 16.05 15.33 19.74
N GLU A 321 16.46 14.65 18.65
CA GLU A 321 17.36 15.23 17.65
C GLU A 321 16.77 16.50 17.00
N VAL A 322 15.49 16.48 16.61
CA VAL A 322 14.81 17.64 16.03
C VAL A 322 14.67 18.77 17.06
N SER A 323 14.34 18.44 18.32
CA SER A 323 14.27 19.42 19.41
C SER A 323 15.62 20.08 19.67
N GLU A 324 16.71 19.31 19.67
CA GLU A 324 18.07 19.82 19.84
C GLU A 324 18.50 20.71 18.67
N LEU A 325 18.18 20.32 17.43
CA LEU A 325 18.47 21.13 16.25
C LEU A 325 17.69 22.45 16.24
N VAL A 326 16.41 22.41 16.60
CA VAL A 326 15.55 23.60 16.70
C VAL A 326 16.04 24.51 17.85
N TYR A 327 16.34 23.95 19.02
CA TYR A 327 16.82 24.68 20.16
C TYR A 327 18.19 25.35 19.92
N LEU A 328 19.10 24.69 19.22
CA LEU A 328 20.45 25.20 18.93
C LEU A 328 20.46 26.29 17.84
N LYS A 329 19.45 26.40 16.99
CA LYS A 329 19.47 27.27 15.79
C LYS A 329 18.36 28.33 15.74
N CYS A 330 17.31 28.22 16.52
CA CYS A 330 16.19 29.16 16.50
C CYS A 330 16.18 30.04 17.73
N ARG A 331 16.27 31.36 17.55
CA ARG A 331 15.88 32.32 18.61
C ARG A 331 14.35 32.22 18.78
N PRO A 332 13.84 32.44 20.02
CA PRO A 332 12.40 32.31 20.31
C PRO A 332 11.61 33.44 19.65
N ASP A 333 11.18 33.22 18.41
CA ASP A 333 10.26 34.07 17.68
C ASP A 333 8.96 33.30 17.33
N LYS A 334 8.05 33.97 16.61
CA LYS A 334 6.74 33.36 16.19
C LYS A 334 6.87 32.04 15.42
N LEU A 335 7.98 31.88 14.70
CA LEU A 335 8.23 30.68 13.91
C LEU A 335 8.48 29.45 14.80
N THR A 336 9.22 29.68 15.90
CA THR A 336 9.51 28.66 16.92
C THR A 336 8.23 28.15 17.59
N SER A 337 7.26 29.04 17.82
CA SER A 337 5.97 28.69 18.42
C SER A 337 5.13 27.82 17.47
N GLN A 338 5.14 28.11 16.15
CA GLN A 338 4.48 27.30 15.15
C GLN A 338 5.14 25.93 14.99
N ILE A 339 6.47 25.87 14.97
CA ILE A 339 7.24 24.62 14.94
C ILE A 339 6.92 23.78 16.17
N TYR A 340 6.86 24.37 17.36
CA TYR A 340 6.52 23.67 18.59
C TYR A 340 5.06 23.15 18.60
N ALA A 341 4.13 23.93 18.06
CA ALA A 341 2.73 23.51 17.92
C ALA A 341 2.58 22.35 16.94
N THR A 342 3.27 22.41 15.80
CA THR A 342 3.31 21.34 14.78
C THR A 342 3.92 20.05 15.35
N PHE A 343 4.95 20.19 16.18
CA PHE A 343 5.58 19.12 16.91
C PHE A 343 4.63 18.46 17.92
N LYS A 344 3.94 19.26 18.73
CA LYS A 344 2.98 18.78 19.73
C LYS A 344 1.80 18.04 19.11
N ASN A 345 1.45 18.38 17.87
CA ASN A 345 0.34 17.75 17.11
C ASN A 345 0.76 16.51 16.30
N GLY A 346 2.02 16.04 16.42
CA GLY A 346 2.48 14.82 15.77
C GLY A 346 2.76 14.93 14.28
N GLN A 347 2.84 16.14 13.72
CA GLN A 347 3.10 16.38 12.28
C GLN A 347 4.61 16.46 11.97
N TYR A 348 5.34 15.41 12.33
CA TYR A 348 6.81 15.38 12.34
C TYR A 348 7.48 15.51 10.97
N LYS A 349 6.81 15.13 9.90
CA LYS A 349 7.34 15.24 8.53
C LYS A 349 7.52 16.71 8.11
N TYR A 350 6.59 17.55 8.46
CA TYR A 350 6.69 18.98 8.17
C TYR A 350 7.79 19.68 8.98
N LEU A 351 8.14 19.14 10.14
CA LEU A 351 9.25 19.67 10.95
C LEU A 351 10.62 19.48 10.28
N ALA A 352 10.86 18.34 9.65
CA ALA A 352 12.10 18.11 8.91
C ALA A 352 12.19 19.01 7.67
N GLU A 353 11.07 19.23 6.96
CA GLU A 353 11.01 20.15 5.81
C GLU A 353 11.16 21.61 6.23
N TYR A 354 10.54 22.03 7.34
CA TYR A 354 10.73 23.37 7.91
C TYR A 354 12.14 23.58 8.45
N ALA A 355 12.73 22.58 9.08
CA ALA A 355 14.12 22.64 9.53
C ALA A 355 15.10 22.78 8.36
N LEU A 356 14.85 22.09 7.24
CA LEU A 356 15.64 22.21 6.01
C LEU A 356 15.44 23.57 5.33
N ALA A 357 14.22 24.11 5.30
CA ALA A 357 13.92 25.43 4.72
C ALA A 357 14.54 26.60 5.55
N LEU A 358 14.79 26.40 6.84
CA LEU A 358 15.50 27.36 7.68
C LEU A 358 17.03 27.26 7.60
N TYR A 359 17.52 26.18 6.95
CA TYR A 359 18.97 25.93 6.80
C TYR A 359 19.54 26.57 5.53
N HIS A 360 18.71 26.92 4.57
CA HIS A 360 19.03 27.63 3.33
C HIS A 360 18.59 29.08 3.41
#